data_86150dba37f7b78dfe4ff15869e41b3d
#
_entry.id   86150dba37f7b78dfe4ff15869e41b3d
#
_cell.length_a   1.000
_cell.length_b   1.000
_cell.length_c   1.000
_cell.angle_alpha   90.00
_cell.angle_beta   90.00
_cell.angle_gamma   90.00
#
_symmetry.space_group_name_H-M   'P 1'
#
loop_
_entity.id
_entity.type
_entity.pdbx_description
1 polymer ?
#
loop_
_entity_poly.entity_id
_entity_poly.type
_entity_poly.pdbx_seq_one_letter_code
_entity_poly.pdbx_strand_id
1 'polypeptide(L)'
;MTGRPTLVAIDDELEFTKAIEQFFTTRGYQVHIALTGPSGLKLVEAHRPDAVLVDLKLPGMDGDELLQRLRRTHPQTPVIVITAYNDGGKTRDRLLALGAFAHFDKPLSSLRDLADTVKRALGKPAEQKK
;
A
#
# COMPACT_ATOMS: atom_id res chain seq x y z
N MET A 1 -11.90 19.59 0.45
CA MET A 1 -11.48 19.29 0.42
C MET A 1 -10.47 19.30 0.74
N THR A 2 -10.05 19.36 0.77
CA THR A 2 -9.08 19.41 0.98
C THR A 2 -8.44 18.87 1.99
N GLY A 3 -8.72 17.94 2.55
CA GLY A 3 -8.00 17.26 3.53
C GLY A 3 -6.74 16.65 3.01
N ARG A 4 -5.89 16.24 3.92
CA ARG A 4 -4.66 15.58 3.54
C ARG A 4 -4.98 14.19 3.00
N PRO A 5 -4.20 13.73 2.01
CA PRO A 5 -4.41 12.36 1.55
C PRO A 5 -4.08 11.36 2.66
N THR A 6 -4.79 10.26 2.65
CA THR A 6 -4.72 9.25 3.70
C THR A 6 -4.11 7.97 3.15
N LEU A 7 -3.15 7.42 3.88
CA LEU A 7 -2.52 6.14 3.57
C LEU A 7 -2.77 5.15 4.68
N VAL A 8 -2.92 3.89 4.33
CA VAL A 8 -2.87 2.80 5.31
C VAL A 8 -1.69 1.93 4.92
N ALA A 9 -0.82 1.66 5.88
CA ALA A 9 0.35 0.81 5.67
C ALA A 9 0.19 -0.45 6.51
N ILE A 10 0.27 -1.60 5.85
CA ILE A 10 0.05 -2.90 6.49
C ILE A 10 1.32 -3.73 6.37
N ASP A 11 2.03 -3.91 7.48
CA ASP A 11 3.32 -4.60 7.48
C ASP A 11 3.63 -4.95 8.92
N ASP A 12 4.08 -6.19 9.16
CA ASP A 12 4.33 -6.63 10.53
C ASP A 12 5.67 -6.16 11.09
N GLU A 13 6.49 -5.49 10.30
CA GLU A 13 7.74 -4.93 10.80
C GLU A 13 7.47 -3.53 11.34
N LEU A 14 7.42 -3.42 12.66
CA LEU A 14 7.04 -2.19 13.29
C LEU A 14 7.96 -1.03 12.93
N GLU A 15 9.27 -1.30 12.87
CA GLU A 15 10.22 -0.23 12.54
C GLU A 15 9.99 0.28 11.13
N PHE A 16 9.68 -0.62 10.21
CA PHE A 16 9.42 -0.22 8.84
C PHE A 16 8.15 0.63 8.75
N THR A 17 7.09 0.20 9.42
CA THR A 17 5.84 0.96 9.36
C THR A 17 5.97 2.32 10.02
N LYS A 18 6.77 2.41 11.09
CA LYS A 18 7.00 3.69 11.72
C LYS A 18 7.80 4.62 10.83
N ALA A 19 8.78 4.08 10.10
CA ALA A 19 9.55 4.90 9.18
C ALA A 19 8.65 5.43 8.07
N ILE A 20 7.76 4.58 7.56
CA ILE A 20 6.80 4.99 6.54
C ILE A 20 5.89 6.09 7.09
N GLU A 21 5.38 5.88 8.29
CA GLU A 21 4.48 6.86 8.91
C GLU A 21 5.16 8.21 9.04
N GLN A 22 6.38 8.21 9.57
CA GLN A 22 7.10 9.44 9.78
C GLN A 22 7.40 10.15 8.47
N PHE A 23 7.87 9.39 7.50
CA PHE A 23 8.24 9.97 6.21
C PHE A 23 7.05 10.62 5.54
N PHE A 24 5.92 9.92 5.47
CA PHE A 24 4.77 10.46 4.76
C PHE A 24 4.04 11.52 5.55
N THR A 25 4.03 11.41 6.88
CA THR A 25 3.40 12.43 7.70
C THR A 25 4.09 13.79 7.50
N THR A 26 5.42 13.79 7.43
CA THR A 26 6.14 15.04 7.20
C THR A 26 5.88 15.61 5.82
N ARG A 27 5.36 14.81 4.91
CA ARG A 27 5.02 15.26 3.57
C ARG A 27 3.55 15.59 3.39
N GLY A 28 2.82 15.68 4.49
CA GLY A 28 1.44 16.12 4.44
C GLY A 28 0.41 15.02 4.35
N TYR A 29 0.82 13.77 4.53
CA TYR A 29 -0.12 12.65 4.50
C TYR A 29 -0.63 12.33 5.89
N GLN A 30 -1.82 11.77 5.94
CA GLN A 30 -2.34 11.18 7.16
C GLN A 30 -2.12 9.67 7.02
N VAL A 31 -1.41 9.07 7.98
CA VAL A 31 -0.99 7.68 7.85
C VAL A 31 -1.52 6.85 9.02
N HIS A 32 -2.10 5.71 8.69
CA HIS A 32 -2.53 4.73 9.69
C HIS A 32 -1.77 3.45 9.44
N ILE A 33 -1.26 2.84 10.49
CA ILE A 33 -0.47 1.62 10.34
C ILE A 33 -1.15 0.44 10.99
N ALA A 34 -1.00 -0.73 10.39
CA ALA A 34 -1.51 -1.98 10.91
C ALA A 34 -0.42 -3.02 10.79
N LEU A 35 -0.35 -3.91 11.76
CA LEU A 35 0.70 -4.93 11.78
C LEU A 35 0.19 -6.30 11.32
N THR A 36 -1.10 -6.42 11.04
CA THR A 36 -1.68 -7.67 10.55
C THR A 36 -2.66 -7.37 9.42
N GLY A 37 -2.94 -8.39 8.63
CA GLY A 37 -3.92 -8.24 7.54
C GLY A 37 -5.30 -7.86 8.04
N PRO A 38 -5.86 -8.59 9.02
CA PRO A 38 -7.21 -8.24 9.50
C PRO A 38 -7.31 -6.84 10.07
N SER A 39 -6.31 -6.40 10.86
CA SER A 39 -6.36 -5.05 11.38
C SER A 39 -6.21 -4.02 10.26
N GLY A 40 -5.43 -4.34 9.24
CA GLY A 40 -5.31 -3.46 8.09
C GLY A 40 -6.62 -3.31 7.35
N LEU A 41 -7.35 -4.40 7.16
CA LEU A 41 -8.66 -4.33 6.51
C LEU A 41 -9.61 -3.43 7.29
N LYS A 42 -9.57 -3.52 8.61
CA LYS A 42 -10.42 -2.66 9.43
C LYS A 42 -10.07 -1.20 9.26
N LEU A 43 -8.79 -0.88 9.18
CA LEU A 43 -8.37 0.50 8.97
C LEU A 43 -8.80 1.01 7.60
N VAL A 44 -8.69 0.18 6.59
CA VAL A 44 -9.11 0.57 5.25
C VAL A 44 -10.61 0.86 5.24
N GLU A 45 -11.38 0.00 5.90
CA GLU A 45 -12.81 0.19 5.96
C GLU A 45 -13.18 1.47 6.71
N ALA A 46 -12.48 1.73 7.82
CA ALA A 46 -12.79 2.87 8.66
C ALA A 46 -12.37 4.19 8.05
N HIS A 47 -11.23 4.22 7.37
CA HIS A 47 -10.65 5.48 6.93
C HIS A 47 -10.71 5.72 5.43
N ARG A 48 -11.05 4.71 4.66
CA ARG A 48 -11.16 4.81 3.21
C ARG A 48 -9.98 5.56 2.62
N PRO A 49 -8.78 5.00 2.75
CA PRO A 49 -7.56 5.71 2.35
C PRO A 49 -7.49 5.94 0.85
N ASP A 50 -6.63 6.86 0.47
CA ASP A 50 -6.37 7.14 -0.93
C ASP A 50 -5.43 6.13 -1.55
N ALA A 51 -4.63 5.45 -0.74
CA ALA A 51 -3.76 4.37 -1.19
C ALA A 51 -3.41 3.47 -0.02
N VAL A 52 -3.06 2.22 -0.32
CA VAL A 52 -2.70 1.22 0.69
C VAL A 52 -1.34 0.65 0.34
N LEU A 53 -0.46 0.56 1.34
CA LEU A 53 0.83 -0.08 1.21
C LEU A 53 0.76 -1.41 1.95
N VAL A 54 1.14 -2.51 1.30
CA VAL A 54 0.94 -3.86 1.84
C VAL A 54 2.19 -4.70 1.69
N ASP A 55 2.57 -5.42 2.77
CA ASP A 55 3.55 -6.48 2.69
C ASP A 55 2.82 -7.81 2.46
N LEU A 56 3.41 -8.69 1.65
CA LEU A 56 2.82 -9.99 1.39
C LEU A 56 2.97 -10.97 2.54
N LYS A 57 4.01 -10.81 3.34
CA LYS A 57 4.29 -11.74 4.42
C LYS A 57 3.71 -11.22 5.72
N LEU A 58 2.44 -11.48 5.94
CA LEU A 58 1.75 -11.03 7.13
C LEU A 58 1.29 -12.20 7.97
N PRO A 59 1.35 -12.08 9.29
CA PRO A 59 0.78 -13.13 10.12
C PRO A 59 -0.74 -13.15 9.97
N GLY A 60 -1.28 -14.36 9.89
CA GLY A 60 -2.73 -14.54 9.93
C GLY A 60 -3.46 -14.31 8.64
N MET A 61 -2.80 -13.87 7.59
CA MET A 61 -3.47 -13.71 6.30
C MET A 61 -2.44 -13.67 5.19
N ASP A 62 -2.71 -14.42 4.14
CA ASP A 62 -1.88 -14.42 2.95
C ASP A 62 -2.01 -13.06 2.26
N GLY A 63 -0.87 -12.49 1.86
CA GLY A 63 -0.88 -11.19 1.19
C GLY A 63 -1.64 -11.18 -0.11
N ASP A 64 -1.61 -12.29 -0.85
CA ASP A 64 -2.40 -12.38 -2.07
C ASP A 64 -3.88 -12.28 -1.76
N GLU A 65 -4.31 -12.94 -0.69
CA GLU A 65 -5.70 -12.85 -0.28
C GLU A 65 -6.07 -11.44 0.13
N LEU A 66 -5.17 -10.78 0.85
CA LEU A 66 -5.41 -9.41 1.27
C LEU A 66 -5.56 -8.49 0.05
N LEU A 67 -4.68 -8.63 -0.92
CA LEU A 67 -4.76 -7.84 -2.14
C LEU A 67 -6.07 -8.09 -2.86
N GLN A 68 -6.46 -9.35 -3.00
CA GLN A 68 -7.69 -9.67 -3.70
C GLN A 68 -8.90 -9.09 -2.97
N ARG A 69 -8.91 -9.15 -1.64
CA ARG A 69 -10.01 -8.56 -0.88
C ARG A 69 -10.08 -7.05 -1.07
N LEU A 70 -8.93 -6.39 -1.04
CA LEU A 70 -8.90 -4.95 -1.22
C LEU A 70 -9.38 -4.57 -2.62
N ARG A 71 -8.98 -5.33 -3.63
CA ARG A 71 -9.42 -5.02 -4.98
C ARG A 71 -10.92 -5.22 -5.15
N ARG A 72 -11.46 -6.21 -4.45
CA ARG A 72 -12.89 -6.51 -4.56
C ARG A 72 -13.73 -5.51 -3.81
N THR A 73 -13.32 -5.12 -2.60
CA THR A 73 -14.11 -4.25 -1.75
C THR A 73 -13.81 -2.77 -1.96
N HIS A 74 -12.62 -2.46 -2.44
CA HIS A 74 -12.19 -1.07 -2.66
C HIS A 74 -11.52 -0.96 -4.02
N PRO A 75 -12.28 -1.16 -5.10
CA PRO A 75 -11.68 -1.26 -6.43
C PRO A 75 -11.03 0.03 -6.92
N GLN A 76 -11.38 1.16 -6.34
CA GLN A 76 -10.79 2.43 -6.75
C GLN A 76 -9.54 2.79 -5.97
N THR A 77 -9.24 2.05 -4.91
CA THR A 77 -8.10 2.37 -4.05
C THR A 77 -6.87 1.65 -4.55
N PRO A 78 -5.83 2.37 -4.96
CA PRO A 78 -4.61 1.71 -5.41
C PRO A 78 -3.89 1.02 -4.27
N VAL A 79 -3.37 -0.17 -4.54
CA VAL A 79 -2.63 -0.96 -3.58
C VAL A 79 -1.20 -1.11 -4.10
N ILE A 80 -0.24 -0.71 -3.27
CA ILE A 80 1.18 -0.81 -3.60
C ILE A 80 1.77 -1.87 -2.68
N VAL A 81 2.41 -2.88 -3.29
CA VAL A 81 2.96 -3.99 -2.53
C VAL A 81 4.45 -3.77 -2.31
N ILE A 82 4.90 -3.98 -1.07
CA ILE A 82 6.30 -3.85 -0.69
C ILE A 82 6.68 -5.12 0.04
N THR A 83 7.50 -5.96 -0.57
CA THR A 83 7.77 -7.27 0.01
C THR A 83 9.19 -7.72 -0.27
N ALA A 84 9.66 -8.70 0.52
CA ALA A 84 11.01 -9.22 0.39
C ALA A 84 11.13 -10.37 -0.60
N TYR A 85 10.05 -10.74 -1.27
CA TYR A 85 10.13 -11.81 -2.27
C TYR A 85 11.02 -11.40 -3.42
N ASN A 86 11.94 -12.29 -3.77
CA ASN A 86 12.88 -12.01 -4.85
C ASN A 86 13.02 -13.28 -5.69
N ASP A 87 12.16 -13.42 -6.66
CA ASP A 87 12.07 -14.65 -7.47
C ASP A 87 12.10 -14.34 -8.97
N GLY A 88 12.89 -13.35 -9.34
CA GLY A 88 13.05 -13.02 -10.75
C GLY A 88 11.87 -12.32 -11.36
N GLY A 89 11.05 -11.70 -10.53
CA GLY A 89 9.91 -10.95 -11.02
C GLY A 89 8.63 -11.73 -11.11
N LYS A 90 8.66 -13.01 -10.77
CA LYS A 90 7.43 -13.80 -10.85
C LYS A 90 6.36 -13.30 -9.90
N THR A 91 6.75 -13.00 -8.67
CA THR A 91 5.80 -12.47 -7.71
C THR A 91 5.28 -11.12 -8.16
N ARG A 92 6.17 -10.25 -8.65
CA ARG A 92 5.74 -8.95 -9.14
C ARG A 92 4.70 -9.08 -10.24
N ASP A 93 4.98 -9.94 -11.22
CA ASP A 93 4.07 -10.10 -12.35
C ASP A 93 2.71 -10.61 -11.89
N ARG A 94 2.72 -11.56 -10.95
CA ARG A 94 1.47 -12.10 -10.41
C ARG A 94 0.67 -11.03 -9.70
N LEU A 95 1.35 -10.21 -8.89
CA LEU A 95 0.66 -9.18 -8.13
C LEU A 95 0.07 -8.10 -9.01
N LEU A 96 0.81 -7.72 -10.04
CA LEU A 96 0.28 -6.73 -10.97
C LEU A 96 -0.92 -7.29 -11.71
N ALA A 97 -0.89 -8.57 -12.06
CA ALA A 97 -2.03 -9.21 -12.68
C ALA A 97 -3.23 -9.26 -11.75
N LEU A 98 -3.00 -9.35 -10.44
CA LEU A 98 -4.08 -9.34 -9.45
C LEU A 98 -4.59 -7.94 -9.14
N GLY A 99 -4.00 -6.92 -9.74
CA GLY A 99 -4.51 -5.58 -9.60
C GLY A 99 -3.70 -4.65 -8.73
N ALA A 100 -2.49 -5.05 -8.32
CA ALA A 100 -1.62 -4.13 -7.59
C ALA A 100 -1.23 -2.98 -8.50
N PHE A 101 -1.18 -1.78 -7.94
CA PHE A 101 -0.76 -0.61 -8.70
C PHE A 101 0.73 -0.65 -9.00
N ALA A 102 1.52 -1.09 -8.04
CA ALA A 102 2.96 -1.14 -8.18
C ALA A 102 3.53 -2.12 -7.16
N HIS A 103 4.78 -2.47 -7.34
CA HIS A 103 5.48 -3.43 -6.49
C HIS A 103 6.88 -2.90 -6.20
N PHE A 104 7.31 -3.00 -4.95
CA PHE A 104 8.66 -2.66 -4.52
C PHE A 104 9.27 -3.83 -3.78
N ASP A 105 10.56 -4.01 -3.93
CA ASP A 105 11.30 -5.02 -3.18
C ASP A 105 11.84 -4.43 -1.89
N LYS A 106 11.91 -5.24 -0.85
CA LYS A 106 12.60 -4.86 0.38
C LYS A 106 14.03 -5.36 0.32
N PRO A 107 14.96 -4.62 0.88
CA PRO A 107 14.78 -3.30 1.48
C PRO A 107 14.56 -2.25 0.40
N LEU A 108 13.80 -1.23 0.74
CA LEU A 108 13.56 -0.15 -0.21
C LEU A 108 14.85 0.58 -0.49
N SER A 109 15.12 0.81 -1.77
CA SER A 109 16.30 1.56 -2.14
C SER A 109 16.09 3.06 -1.91
N SER A 110 14.83 3.50 -1.90
CA SER A 110 14.55 4.92 -1.77
C SER A 110 13.11 5.13 -1.34
N LEU A 111 12.93 5.85 -0.24
CA LEU A 111 11.58 6.27 0.16
C LEU A 111 11.04 7.31 -0.81
N ARG A 112 11.91 8.06 -1.46
CA ARG A 112 11.48 9.03 -2.44
C ARG A 112 10.82 8.35 -3.64
N ASP A 113 11.36 7.23 -4.08
CA ASP A 113 10.75 6.50 -5.18
C ASP A 113 9.36 6.01 -4.79
N LEU A 114 9.23 5.56 -3.55
CA LEU A 114 7.92 5.15 -3.07
C LEU A 114 6.97 6.34 -3.03
N ALA A 115 7.44 7.49 -2.57
CA ALA A 115 6.62 8.69 -2.52
C ALA A 115 6.15 9.09 -3.91
N ASP A 116 7.04 9.01 -4.90
CA ASP A 116 6.67 9.35 -6.27
C ASP A 116 5.59 8.40 -6.78
N THR A 117 5.71 7.13 -6.46
CA THR A 117 4.71 6.16 -6.89
C THR A 117 3.36 6.41 -6.22
N VAL A 118 3.38 6.72 -4.92
CA VAL A 118 2.14 7.05 -4.22
C VAL A 118 1.49 8.27 -4.87
N LYS A 119 2.28 9.27 -5.20
CA LYS A 119 1.76 10.47 -5.84
C LYS A 119 1.09 10.16 -7.16
N ARG A 120 1.72 9.31 -7.96
CA ARG A 120 1.11 8.90 -9.23
C ARG A 120 -0.19 8.15 -9.00
N ALA A 121 -0.21 7.31 -7.97
CA ALA A 121 -1.41 6.55 -7.67
C ALA A 121 -2.57 7.48 -7.29
N LEU A 122 -2.28 8.51 -6.51
CA LEU A 122 -3.32 9.45 -6.09
C LEU A 122 -3.86 10.26 -7.26
N GLY A 123 -3.01 10.58 -8.22
CA GLY A 123 -3.46 11.37 -9.34
C GLY A 123 -4.15 10.58 -10.42
N LYS A 124 -3.90 9.27 -10.46
CA LYS A 124 -4.35 8.46 -11.55
C LYS A 124 -5.87 8.42 -11.75
N PRO A 125 -6.66 8.21 -10.69
CA PRO A 125 -8.11 8.15 -10.89
C PRO A 125 -8.67 9.43 -11.47
N ALA A 126 -8.19 10.57 -11.04
CA ALA A 126 -8.67 11.83 -11.55
C ALA A 126 -8.33 11.99 -13.02
N GLU A 127 -7.13 11.57 -13.40
CA GLU A 127 -6.73 11.68 -14.78
C GLU A 127 -7.53 10.79 -15.68
N GLN A 128 -7.91 9.64 -15.20
CA GLN A 128 -8.65 8.70 -16.00
C GLN A 128 -10.07 9.10 -16.22
N LYS A 129 -10.53 10.06 -15.50
CA LYS A 129 -11.89 10.49 -15.67
C LYS A 129 -12.10 11.33 -16.89
N LYS A 130 -11.04 11.72 -17.49
CA LYS A 130 -11.18 12.49 -18.67
C LYS A 130 -11.71 11.78 -19.81
#